data_2c3cfeb425253c423bee80343302259e
#
_entry.id   2c3cfeb425253c423bee80343302259e
#
_cell.length_a   1.000
_cell.length_b   1.000
_cell.length_c   1.000
_cell.angle_alpha   90.00
_cell.angle_beta   90.00
_cell.angle_gamma   90.00
#
_symmetry.space_group_name_H-M   'P 1'
#
loop_
_entity.id
_entity.type
_entity.pdbx_description
1 polymer ?
#
loop_
_entity_poly.entity_id
_entity_poly.type
_entity_poly.pdbx_seq_one_letter_code
_entity_poly.pdbx_strand_id
1 'polypeptide(L)'
;MVRRLSFTAAGVVIVIILVIAFVGLFMLRRPGTLEGTPTTIHLETVAAVGAANEWPRPDDPHPDWVGYLPTTILRVPANSTINMQIDQEDGATGLRNPFWGKVFGTEGGNMHMTYFDDKGNPQEGDMTSIDPTQAAHTFAIPDLGVFVPLLGVNSNAPAGSTNVITFSFKTKGPGIYHWQCFVPCAAKTVFGNGGPMQTLGYMAGELIVS
;
A
#
# COMPACT_ATOMS: atom_id res chain seq x y z
N MET A 1 -18.84 70.52 1.43
CA MET A 1 -19.97 70.12 0.58
C MET A 1 -19.77 68.64 0.21
N VAL A 2 -20.38 67.72 0.99
CA VAL A 2 -20.19 66.25 0.83
C VAL A 2 -21.30 65.76 -0.08
N ARG A 3 -20.95 65.31 -1.30
CA ARG A 3 -21.91 64.69 -2.23
C ARG A 3 -22.29 63.31 -1.67
N ARG A 4 -23.54 63.13 -1.26
CA ARG A 4 -24.08 61.81 -0.97
C ARG A 4 -24.33 61.06 -2.28
N LEU A 5 -23.60 59.97 -2.50
CA LEU A 5 -23.91 59.01 -3.59
C LEU A 5 -25.20 58.26 -3.17
N SER A 6 -26.30 58.58 -3.85
CA SER A 6 -27.51 57.77 -3.75
C SER A 6 -27.42 56.59 -4.70
N PHE A 7 -27.17 55.40 -4.18
CA PHE A 7 -27.33 54.16 -4.93
C PHE A 7 -28.81 53.89 -5.15
N THR A 8 -29.23 53.80 -6.41
CA THR A 8 -30.60 53.41 -6.75
C THR A 8 -30.80 51.92 -6.43
N ALA A 9 -32.02 51.53 -5.98
CA ALA A 9 -32.34 50.15 -5.66
C ALA A 9 -31.97 49.15 -6.80
N ALA A 10 -32.06 49.59 -8.06
CA ALA A 10 -31.64 48.82 -9.23
C ALA A 10 -30.12 48.49 -9.23
N GLY A 11 -29.26 49.42 -8.81
CA GLY A 11 -27.81 49.22 -8.73
C GLY A 11 -27.43 48.17 -7.68
N VAL A 12 -28.13 48.18 -6.53
CA VAL A 12 -27.89 47.17 -5.47
C VAL A 12 -28.29 45.76 -5.91
N VAL A 13 -29.42 45.62 -6.61
CA VAL A 13 -29.89 44.33 -7.13
C VAL A 13 -28.91 43.74 -8.15
N ILE A 14 -28.39 44.57 -9.07
CA ILE A 14 -27.40 44.12 -10.08
C ILE A 14 -26.13 43.64 -9.39
N VAL A 15 -25.60 44.32 -8.37
CA VAL A 15 -24.42 43.91 -7.64
C VAL A 15 -24.63 42.58 -6.92
N ILE A 16 -25.81 42.38 -6.29
CA ILE A 16 -26.13 41.10 -5.62
C ILE A 16 -26.22 39.95 -6.63
N ILE A 17 -26.83 40.15 -7.78
CA ILE A 17 -26.89 39.10 -8.83
C ILE A 17 -25.52 38.75 -9.35
N LEU A 18 -24.64 39.75 -9.57
CA LEU A 18 -23.27 39.52 -10.01
C LEU A 18 -22.43 38.77 -8.98
N VAL A 19 -22.60 39.07 -7.69
CA VAL A 19 -21.91 38.37 -6.60
C VAL A 19 -22.40 36.92 -6.49
N ILE A 20 -23.73 36.71 -6.58
CA ILE A 20 -24.28 35.32 -6.55
C ILE A 20 -23.80 34.51 -7.77
N ALA A 21 -23.78 35.12 -8.96
CA ALA A 21 -23.29 34.48 -10.17
C ALA A 21 -21.78 34.15 -10.07
N PHE A 22 -20.98 35.07 -9.50
CA PHE A 22 -19.55 34.85 -9.31
C PHE A 22 -19.24 33.78 -8.28
N VAL A 23 -19.96 33.78 -7.14
CA VAL A 23 -19.83 32.74 -6.12
C VAL A 23 -20.35 31.39 -6.64
N GLY A 24 -21.44 31.37 -7.39
CA GLY A 24 -21.95 30.17 -8.06
C GLY A 24 -20.96 29.60 -9.07
N LEU A 25 -20.33 30.45 -9.88
CA LEU A 25 -19.32 30.04 -10.85
C LEU A 25 -18.02 29.56 -10.17
N PHE A 26 -17.65 30.13 -9.03
CA PHE A 26 -16.51 29.72 -8.23
C PHE A 26 -16.77 28.40 -7.51
N MET A 27 -17.99 28.16 -7.05
CA MET A 27 -18.41 26.89 -6.42
C MET A 27 -18.54 25.76 -7.45
N LEU A 28 -18.88 26.07 -8.71
CA LEU A 28 -18.92 25.08 -9.81
C LEU A 28 -17.53 24.73 -10.35
N ARG A 29 -16.52 25.56 -10.13
CA ARG A 29 -15.11 25.23 -10.34
C ARG A 29 -14.53 24.58 -9.09
N ARG A 30 -15.11 23.47 -8.64
CA ARG A 30 -14.32 22.52 -7.88
C ARG A 30 -13.22 22.06 -8.84
N PRO A 31 -11.93 22.24 -8.52
CA PRO A 31 -10.90 21.54 -9.27
C PRO A 31 -11.31 20.09 -9.21
N GLY A 32 -11.70 19.52 -10.35
CA GLY A 32 -11.85 18.08 -10.45
C GLY A 32 -10.53 17.53 -9.94
N THR A 33 -10.56 16.75 -8.87
CA THR A 33 -9.44 15.91 -8.53
C THR A 33 -9.21 15.11 -9.79
N LEU A 34 -8.13 15.41 -10.51
CA LEU A 34 -7.62 14.52 -11.52
C LEU A 34 -7.23 13.28 -10.73
N GLU A 35 -8.16 12.34 -10.57
CA GLU A 35 -7.79 10.99 -10.17
C GLU A 35 -6.86 10.52 -11.27
N GLY A 36 -5.57 10.45 -10.95
CA GLY A 36 -4.56 9.92 -11.84
C GLY A 36 -4.97 8.51 -12.24
N THR A 37 -4.60 8.09 -13.43
CA THR A 37 -4.80 6.70 -13.86
C THR A 37 -4.25 5.79 -12.77
N PRO A 38 -5.02 4.80 -12.27
CA PRO A 38 -4.56 3.92 -11.22
C PRO A 38 -3.23 3.28 -11.61
N THR A 39 -2.22 3.46 -10.77
CA THR A 39 -0.92 2.82 -10.97
C THR A 39 -0.99 1.41 -10.39
N THR A 40 -0.63 0.41 -11.17
CA THR A 40 -0.54 -0.98 -10.70
C THR A 40 0.92 -1.32 -10.43
N ILE A 41 1.19 -1.86 -9.25
CA ILE A 41 2.48 -2.39 -8.83
C ILE A 41 2.32 -3.89 -8.61
N HIS A 42 3.23 -4.65 -9.18
CA HIS A 42 3.32 -6.10 -8.98
C HIS A 42 4.64 -6.41 -8.27
N LEU A 43 4.55 -7.08 -7.15
CA LEU A 43 5.69 -7.58 -6.38
C LEU A 43 5.55 -9.09 -6.18
N GLU A 44 6.67 -9.72 -5.92
CA GLU A 44 6.80 -11.13 -5.57
C GLU A 44 7.62 -11.23 -4.28
N THR A 45 7.20 -12.05 -3.34
CA THR A 45 8.03 -12.40 -2.18
C THR A 45 8.73 -13.72 -2.45
N VAL A 46 10.03 -13.72 -2.27
CA VAL A 46 10.87 -14.91 -2.52
C VAL A 46 11.68 -15.26 -1.28
N ALA A 47 11.84 -16.56 -1.01
CA ALA A 47 12.58 -17.05 0.15
C ALA A 47 14.08 -16.70 0.10
N ALA A 48 14.60 -16.43 -1.11
CA ALA A 48 15.98 -16.01 -1.31
C ALA A 48 16.09 -15.11 -2.55
N VAL A 49 16.44 -13.84 -2.34
CA VAL A 49 16.48 -12.84 -3.43
C VAL A 49 17.55 -13.12 -4.49
N GLY A 50 18.56 -13.93 -4.17
CA GLY A 50 19.64 -14.19 -5.11
C GLY A 50 20.37 -12.90 -5.54
N ALA A 51 20.68 -12.79 -6.83
CA ALA A 51 21.26 -11.59 -7.45
C ALA A 51 20.21 -10.69 -8.13
N ALA A 52 18.91 -11.04 -8.07
CA ALA A 52 17.87 -10.48 -8.93
C ALA A 52 17.30 -9.13 -8.48
N ASN A 53 17.61 -8.66 -7.26
CA ASN A 53 17.07 -7.40 -6.75
C ASN A 53 17.83 -6.18 -7.31
N GLU A 54 17.12 -5.19 -7.85
CA GLU A 54 17.70 -3.99 -8.47
C GLU A 54 18.20 -2.95 -7.45
N TRP A 55 17.73 -3.02 -6.18
CA TRP A 55 18.19 -2.10 -5.16
C TRP A 55 19.68 -2.28 -4.87
N PRO A 56 20.46 -1.17 -4.72
CA PRO A 56 21.83 -1.29 -4.27
C PRO A 56 21.84 -1.95 -2.89
N ARG A 57 22.29 -3.17 -2.84
CA ARG A 57 22.44 -3.92 -1.61
C ARG A 57 23.58 -3.34 -0.79
N PRO A 58 23.55 -3.51 0.55
CA PRO A 58 24.68 -3.15 1.37
C PRO A 58 25.96 -3.87 0.90
N ASP A 59 27.12 -3.38 1.34
CA ASP A 59 28.43 -3.92 0.99
C ASP A 59 28.59 -5.40 1.35
N ASP A 60 27.74 -5.91 2.26
CA ASP A 60 27.62 -7.34 2.59
C ASP A 60 26.26 -7.90 2.08
N PRO A 61 26.19 -8.33 0.82
CA PRO A 61 24.95 -8.84 0.24
C PRO A 61 24.58 -10.21 0.81
N HIS A 62 23.30 -10.37 1.14
CA HIS A 62 22.71 -11.62 1.63
C HIS A 62 21.80 -12.24 0.56
N PRO A 63 22.33 -12.95 -0.43
CA PRO A 63 21.52 -13.54 -1.50
C PRO A 63 20.58 -14.64 -1.02
N ASP A 64 20.82 -15.18 0.17
CA ASP A 64 20.00 -16.18 0.86
C ASP A 64 18.88 -15.56 1.72
N TRP A 65 18.75 -14.24 1.72
CA TRP A 65 17.67 -13.58 2.46
C TRP A 65 16.39 -13.51 1.65
N VAL A 66 15.28 -13.61 2.37
CA VAL A 66 13.94 -13.33 1.86
C VAL A 66 13.82 -11.85 1.44
N GLY A 67 13.05 -11.59 0.41
CA GLY A 67 12.84 -10.23 -0.05
C GLY A 67 11.71 -10.08 -1.04
N TYR A 68 11.48 -8.83 -1.43
CA TYR A 68 10.54 -8.48 -2.49
C TYR A 68 11.27 -8.27 -3.81
N LEU A 69 10.71 -8.81 -4.89
CA LEU A 69 11.16 -8.61 -6.25
C LEU A 69 10.07 -7.87 -7.07
N PRO A 70 10.43 -7.19 -8.18
CA PRO A 70 11.79 -7.00 -8.71
C PRO A 70 12.56 -5.91 -7.97
N THR A 71 11.87 -5.02 -7.21
CA THR A 71 12.48 -3.87 -6.56
C THR A 71 11.79 -3.55 -5.25
N THR A 72 12.50 -2.91 -4.34
CA THR A 72 11.96 -2.34 -3.10
C THR A 72 11.83 -0.80 -3.15
N ILE A 73 12.14 -0.19 -4.30
CA ILE A 73 11.86 1.22 -4.55
C ILE A 73 10.63 1.35 -5.43
N LEU A 74 9.55 1.82 -4.85
CA LEU A 74 8.27 2.01 -5.54
C LEU A 74 8.10 3.49 -5.87
N ARG A 75 7.84 3.81 -7.14
CA ARG A 75 7.61 5.19 -7.59
C ARG A 75 6.17 5.35 -8.04
N VAL A 76 5.45 6.27 -7.42
CA VAL A 76 4.01 6.43 -7.61
C VAL A 76 3.60 7.91 -7.63
N PRO A 77 2.49 8.26 -8.30
CA PRO A 77 1.96 9.61 -8.29
C PRO A 77 1.38 9.98 -6.91
N ALA A 78 1.41 11.29 -6.60
CA ALA A 78 0.79 11.84 -5.40
C ALA A 78 -0.74 11.86 -5.51
N ASN A 79 -1.43 11.77 -4.35
CA ASN A 79 -2.88 11.87 -4.22
C ASN A 79 -3.65 10.92 -5.16
N SER A 80 -3.10 9.73 -5.37
CA SER A 80 -3.60 8.76 -6.35
C SER A 80 -3.89 7.40 -5.70
N THR A 81 -4.77 6.64 -6.32
CA THR A 81 -5.00 5.24 -5.96
C THR A 81 -3.90 4.37 -6.56
N ILE A 82 -3.29 3.54 -5.74
CA ILE A 82 -2.30 2.54 -6.12
C ILE A 82 -2.92 1.16 -5.96
N ASN A 83 -2.89 0.38 -7.03
CA ASN A 83 -3.29 -1.03 -7.00
C ASN A 83 -2.04 -1.89 -6.78
N MET A 84 -2.09 -2.73 -5.78
CA MET A 84 -1.01 -3.67 -5.48
C MET A 84 -1.43 -5.09 -5.81
N GLN A 85 -0.52 -5.84 -6.39
CA GLN A 85 -0.55 -7.28 -6.43
C GLN A 85 0.75 -7.80 -5.81
N ILE A 86 0.63 -8.75 -4.90
CA ILE A 86 1.78 -9.41 -4.29
C ILE A 86 1.59 -10.92 -4.44
N ASP A 87 2.51 -11.54 -5.16
CA ASP A 87 2.59 -12.99 -5.30
C ASP A 87 3.47 -13.51 -4.16
N GLN A 88 2.86 -14.25 -3.24
CA GLN A 88 3.45 -14.70 -1.99
C GLN A 88 3.82 -16.19 -2.08
N GLU A 89 5.11 -16.52 -1.95
CA GLU A 89 5.61 -17.89 -2.08
C GLU A 89 5.97 -18.58 -0.76
N ASP A 90 6.28 -17.79 0.28
CA ASP A 90 6.76 -18.34 1.53
C ASP A 90 5.66 -18.97 2.39
N GLY A 91 6.06 -19.91 3.25
CA GLY A 91 5.20 -20.49 4.28
C GLY A 91 4.99 -19.57 5.48
N ALA A 92 4.03 -19.91 6.32
CA ALA A 92 3.73 -19.18 7.55
C ALA A 92 4.89 -19.19 8.55
N THR A 93 5.10 -18.07 9.25
CA THR A 93 6.17 -17.91 10.27
C THR A 93 5.71 -18.23 11.69
N GLY A 94 4.40 -18.42 11.89
CA GLY A 94 3.81 -18.68 13.21
C GLY A 94 3.72 -17.43 14.09
N LEU A 95 3.65 -16.23 13.52
CA LEU A 95 3.41 -14.98 14.24
C LEU A 95 2.14 -15.09 15.10
N ARG A 96 2.20 -14.56 16.33
CA ARG A 96 1.06 -14.64 17.26
C ARG A 96 0.46 -13.31 17.64
N ASN A 97 1.01 -12.19 17.16
CA ASN A 97 0.44 -10.87 17.39
C ASN A 97 -0.79 -10.66 16.48
N PRO A 98 -2.00 -10.60 17.03
CA PRO A 98 -3.24 -10.51 16.24
C PRO A 98 -3.38 -9.20 15.47
N PHE A 99 -2.62 -8.16 15.81
CA PHE A 99 -2.62 -6.90 15.07
C PHE A 99 -2.16 -7.11 13.63
N TRP A 100 -1.10 -7.87 13.41
CA TRP A 100 -0.52 -8.08 12.08
C TRP A 100 -1.30 -9.07 11.21
N GLY A 101 -2.32 -9.70 11.75
CA GLY A 101 -3.27 -10.49 10.96
C GLY A 101 -4.43 -9.67 10.36
N LYS A 102 -4.51 -8.35 10.64
CA LYS A 102 -5.61 -7.49 10.19
C LYS A 102 -5.19 -6.58 9.05
N VAL A 103 -6.16 -6.28 8.16
CA VAL A 103 -5.98 -5.32 7.07
C VAL A 103 -6.33 -3.92 7.56
N PHE A 104 -5.48 -2.93 7.26
CA PHE A 104 -5.72 -1.51 7.53
C PHE A 104 -5.30 -0.65 6.35
N GLY A 105 -5.97 0.49 6.19
CA GLY A 105 -5.58 1.56 5.26
C GLY A 105 -5.74 1.24 3.79
N THR A 106 -6.33 0.11 3.43
CA THR A 106 -6.72 -0.22 2.06
C THR A 106 -8.06 0.43 1.71
N GLU A 107 -8.31 0.67 0.42
CA GLU A 107 -9.62 1.08 -0.05
C GLU A 107 -10.60 -0.09 0.14
N GLY A 108 -11.73 0.18 0.78
CA GLY A 108 -12.68 -0.87 1.17
C GLY A 108 -12.35 -1.59 2.49
N GLY A 109 -11.15 -1.38 3.07
CA GLY A 109 -10.73 -2.01 4.34
C GLY A 109 -10.49 -3.51 4.23
N ASN A 110 -10.31 -4.03 3.04
CA ASN A 110 -10.08 -5.44 2.72
C ASN A 110 -8.89 -5.63 1.78
N MET A 111 -8.50 -6.86 1.58
CA MET A 111 -7.67 -7.35 0.49
C MET A 111 -8.42 -8.49 -0.20
N HIS A 112 -8.17 -8.71 -1.47
CA HIS A 112 -8.65 -9.87 -2.21
C HIS A 112 -7.53 -10.89 -2.32
N MET A 113 -7.82 -12.18 -2.10
CA MET A 113 -6.82 -13.23 -2.18
C MET A 113 -7.29 -14.40 -3.02
N THR A 114 -6.36 -14.96 -3.78
CA THR A 114 -6.41 -16.33 -4.29
C THR A 114 -5.36 -17.13 -3.54
N TYR A 115 -5.75 -18.21 -2.89
CA TYR A 115 -4.88 -18.96 -1.98
C TYR A 115 -5.26 -20.44 -1.92
N PHE A 116 -4.48 -21.25 -1.20
CA PHE A 116 -4.77 -22.66 -0.96
C PHE A 116 -5.16 -22.90 0.51
N ASP A 117 -6.26 -23.60 0.72
CA ASP A 117 -6.72 -24.00 2.05
C ASP A 117 -5.85 -25.11 2.69
N ASP A 118 -6.18 -25.50 3.92
CA ASP A 118 -5.45 -26.55 4.67
C ASP A 118 -5.47 -27.93 4.02
N LYS A 119 -6.31 -28.11 2.98
CA LYS A 119 -6.38 -29.35 2.21
C LYS A 119 -5.69 -29.23 0.84
N GLY A 120 -5.11 -28.06 0.55
CA GLY A 120 -4.49 -27.77 -0.75
C GLY A 120 -5.48 -27.46 -1.87
N ASN A 121 -6.74 -27.12 -1.54
CA ASN A 121 -7.70 -26.71 -2.54
C ASN A 121 -7.61 -25.20 -2.80
N PRO A 122 -7.74 -24.76 -4.05
CA PRO A 122 -7.75 -23.33 -4.37
C PRO A 122 -9.01 -22.65 -3.80
N GLN A 123 -8.83 -21.49 -3.21
CA GLN A 123 -9.84 -20.61 -2.66
C GLN A 123 -9.66 -19.20 -3.18
N GLU A 124 -10.73 -18.41 -3.18
CA GLU A 124 -10.70 -17.01 -3.57
C GLU A 124 -11.70 -16.21 -2.72
N GLY A 125 -11.35 -14.98 -2.35
CA GLY A 125 -12.27 -14.10 -1.64
C GLY A 125 -11.66 -12.85 -1.05
N ASP A 126 -12.56 -11.97 -0.60
CA ASP A 126 -12.21 -10.75 0.11
C ASP A 126 -12.01 -11.02 1.61
N MET A 127 -10.90 -10.51 2.14
CA MET A 127 -10.51 -10.73 3.52
C MET A 127 -10.22 -9.39 4.22
N THR A 128 -10.71 -9.24 5.45
CA THR A 128 -10.37 -8.12 6.35
C THR A 128 -9.31 -8.51 7.36
N SER A 129 -9.02 -9.82 7.47
CA SER A 129 -8.00 -10.39 8.35
C SER A 129 -7.69 -11.82 7.94
N ILE A 130 -6.53 -12.31 8.39
CA ILE A 130 -6.15 -13.72 8.39
C ILE A 130 -5.84 -14.17 9.82
N ASP A 131 -5.75 -15.47 10.06
CA ASP A 131 -5.15 -15.97 11.30
C ASP A 131 -3.69 -15.49 11.37
N PRO A 132 -3.28 -14.74 12.42
CA PRO A 132 -1.93 -14.22 12.52
C PRO A 132 -0.85 -15.31 12.54
N THR A 133 -1.19 -16.54 12.94
CA THR A 133 -0.26 -17.68 12.90
C THR A 133 0.01 -18.19 11.49
N GLN A 134 -0.83 -17.80 10.53
CA GLN A 134 -0.69 -18.15 9.11
C GLN A 134 -0.01 -17.06 8.28
N ALA A 135 0.35 -15.92 8.89
CA ALA A 135 1.07 -14.87 8.19
C ALA A 135 2.51 -15.30 7.87
N ALA A 136 2.91 -15.17 6.62
CA ALA A 136 4.32 -15.25 6.21
C ALA A 136 5.01 -13.91 6.39
N HIS A 137 4.39 -12.85 5.87
CA HIS A 137 4.93 -11.50 5.85
C HIS A 137 3.83 -10.46 6.06
N THR A 138 4.21 -9.19 6.08
CA THR A 138 3.29 -8.05 5.91
C THR A 138 3.89 -7.08 4.91
N PHE A 139 3.02 -6.43 4.12
CA PHE A 139 3.34 -5.20 3.42
C PHE A 139 2.74 -4.05 4.22
N ALA A 140 3.59 -3.18 4.77
CA ALA A 140 3.12 -2.12 5.64
C ALA A 140 3.82 -0.79 5.35
N ILE A 141 3.03 0.28 5.21
CA ILE A 141 3.47 1.67 5.07
C ILE A 141 2.92 2.46 6.27
N PRO A 142 3.63 2.51 7.42
CA PRO A 142 3.10 3.08 8.65
C PRO A 142 2.60 4.52 8.51
N ASP A 143 3.34 5.37 7.78
CA ASP A 143 2.99 6.78 7.58
C ASP A 143 1.69 6.99 6.77
N LEU A 144 1.27 6.00 6.00
CA LEU A 144 0.00 5.98 5.30
C LEU A 144 -1.08 5.22 6.07
N GLY A 145 -0.71 4.51 7.14
CA GLY A 145 -1.60 3.64 7.90
C GLY A 145 -1.98 2.36 7.17
N VAL A 146 -1.22 1.98 6.16
CA VAL A 146 -1.45 0.77 5.36
C VAL A 146 -0.75 -0.40 6.01
N PHE A 147 -1.50 -1.48 6.29
CA PHE A 147 -1.00 -2.76 6.82
C PHE A 147 -1.78 -3.89 6.18
N VAL A 148 -1.08 -4.74 5.44
CA VAL A 148 -1.68 -5.89 4.75
C VAL A 148 -0.89 -7.15 5.09
N PRO A 149 -1.51 -8.13 5.76
CA PRO A 149 -0.89 -9.41 6.02
C PRO A 149 -0.82 -10.24 4.73
N LEU A 150 0.29 -10.95 4.55
CA LEU A 150 0.47 -11.88 3.45
C LEU A 150 0.35 -13.31 4.01
N LEU A 151 -0.70 -13.99 3.56
CA LEU A 151 -0.98 -15.37 3.96
C LEU A 151 0.12 -16.30 3.43
N GLY A 152 0.74 -17.08 4.31
CA GLY A 152 1.71 -18.08 3.91
C GLY A 152 1.09 -19.18 3.06
N VAL A 153 1.86 -19.69 2.10
CA VAL A 153 1.44 -20.84 1.29
C VAL A 153 1.34 -22.07 2.17
N ASN A 154 0.21 -22.76 2.08
CA ASN A 154 -0.02 -23.98 2.87
C ASN A 154 0.89 -25.11 2.39
N SER A 155 1.44 -25.88 3.30
CA SER A 155 2.31 -27.03 2.98
C SER A 155 1.63 -28.14 2.17
N ASN A 156 0.28 -28.17 2.18
CA ASN A 156 -0.51 -29.11 1.38
C ASN A 156 -0.85 -28.55 -0.01
N ALA A 157 -0.49 -27.32 -0.31
CA ALA A 157 -0.62 -26.77 -1.66
C ALA A 157 0.29 -27.49 -2.65
N PRO A 158 -0.03 -27.53 -3.96
CA PRO A 158 0.86 -28.05 -4.98
C PRO A 158 2.24 -27.39 -4.92
N ALA A 159 3.30 -28.14 -5.23
CA ALA A 159 4.65 -27.57 -5.25
C ALA A 159 4.76 -26.39 -6.24
N GLY A 160 5.38 -25.29 -5.79
CA GLY A 160 5.49 -24.05 -6.58
C GLY A 160 4.21 -23.21 -6.61
N SER A 161 3.26 -23.48 -5.70
CA SER A 161 2.08 -22.62 -5.53
C SER A 161 2.48 -21.27 -4.96
N THR A 162 1.72 -20.23 -5.38
CA THR A 162 1.76 -18.89 -4.80
C THR A 162 0.36 -18.50 -4.31
N ASN A 163 0.29 -17.72 -3.24
CA ASN A 163 -0.92 -17.00 -2.87
C ASN A 163 -0.84 -15.61 -3.51
N VAL A 164 -1.89 -15.18 -4.22
CA VAL A 164 -1.96 -13.86 -4.85
C VAL A 164 -2.80 -12.94 -3.97
N ILE A 165 -2.21 -11.85 -3.51
CA ILE A 165 -2.86 -10.86 -2.66
C ILE A 165 -2.96 -9.55 -3.43
N THR A 166 -4.19 -9.03 -3.60
CA THR A 166 -4.45 -7.74 -4.25
C THR A 166 -5.18 -6.80 -3.31
N PHE A 167 -4.81 -5.53 -3.36
CA PHE A 167 -5.45 -4.45 -2.60
C PHE A 167 -5.14 -3.11 -3.24
N SER A 168 -5.88 -2.07 -2.82
CA SER A 168 -5.62 -0.69 -3.25
C SER A 168 -5.48 0.22 -2.05
N PHE A 169 -4.65 1.25 -2.17
CA PHE A 169 -4.52 2.30 -1.16
C PHE A 169 -4.30 3.66 -1.81
N LYS A 170 -4.49 4.74 -1.03
CA LYS A 170 -4.26 6.12 -1.49
C LYS A 170 -2.92 6.65 -1.02
N THR A 171 -2.18 7.24 -1.95
CA THR A 171 -1.00 8.05 -1.62
C THR A 171 -1.43 9.41 -1.06
N LYS A 172 -0.57 9.99 -0.22
CA LYS A 172 -0.63 11.38 0.21
C LYS A 172 0.17 12.28 -0.73
N GLY A 173 0.51 13.47 -0.28
CA GLY A 173 1.38 14.41 -1.03
C GLY A 173 2.77 13.85 -1.32
N PRO A 174 3.57 14.56 -2.17
CA PRO A 174 4.92 14.14 -2.51
C PRO A 174 5.79 13.93 -1.28
N GLY A 175 6.65 12.91 -1.34
CA GLY A 175 7.56 12.56 -0.25
C GLY A 175 8.13 11.15 -0.41
N ILE A 176 8.96 10.77 0.54
CA ILE A 176 9.49 9.41 0.66
C ILE A 176 8.85 8.79 1.90
N TYR A 177 8.14 7.69 1.69
CA TYR A 177 7.46 6.92 2.71
C TYR A 177 8.17 5.57 2.83
N HIS A 178 8.54 5.17 4.04
CA HIS A 178 9.16 3.87 4.25
C HIS A 178 8.10 2.79 4.39
N TRP A 179 8.39 1.62 3.84
CA TRP A 179 7.57 0.44 4.03
C TRP A 179 8.45 -0.73 4.45
N GLN A 180 7.88 -1.67 5.22
CA GLN A 180 8.59 -2.84 5.69
C GLN A 180 7.67 -3.99 6.09
N CYS A 181 8.27 -5.18 6.28
CA CYS A 181 7.66 -6.31 6.93
C CYS A 181 7.74 -6.17 8.46
N PHE A 182 6.65 -6.51 9.16
CA PHE A 182 6.57 -6.53 10.63
C PHE A 182 6.41 -7.94 11.20
N VAL A 183 6.40 -8.96 10.35
CA VAL A 183 6.39 -10.36 10.76
C VAL A 183 7.82 -10.85 10.96
N PRO A 184 8.15 -11.58 12.02
CA PRO A 184 9.46 -12.18 12.22
C PRO A 184 9.78 -13.20 11.12
N CYS A 185 10.30 -12.74 9.98
CA CYS A 185 10.57 -13.52 8.77
C CYS A 185 12.06 -13.75 8.51
N ALA A 186 12.92 -13.35 9.44
CA ALA A 186 14.36 -13.43 9.27
C ALA A 186 14.92 -14.75 9.82
N ALA A 187 15.10 -15.72 8.96
CA ALA A 187 15.79 -16.97 9.31
C ALA A 187 17.20 -16.68 9.88
N LYS A 188 17.60 -17.46 10.88
CA LYS A 188 18.91 -17.36 11.56
C LYS A 188 19.16 -16.08 12.35
N THR A 189 18.17 -15.20 12.52
CA THR A 189 18.23 -14.05 13.43
C THR A 189 17.60 -14.37 14.79
N VAL A 190 17.80 -13.47 15.77
CA VAL A 190 17.23 -13.67 17.13
C VAL A 190 15.70 -13.62 17.04
N PHE A 191 15.06 -14.76 17.25
CA PHE A 191 13.60 -14.92 17.17
C PHE A 191 12.96 -14.47 15.86
N GLY A 192 13.70 -14.50 14.75
CA GLY A 192 13.22 -14.06 13.44
C GLY A 192 13.15 -12.53 13.26
N ASN A 193 13.62 -11.73 14.21
CA ASN A 193 13.57 -10.29 14.16
C ASN A 193 14.88 -9.69 13.62
N GLY A 194 14.77 -8.54 12.93
CA GLY A 194 15.91 -7.86 12.30
C GLY A 194 16.26 -8.45 10.94
N GLY A 195 17.51 -8.30 10.51
CA GLY A 195 17.96 -8.79 9.21
C GLY A 195 17.08 -8.28 8.06
N PRO A 196 16.60 -9.18 7.17
CA PRO A 196 15.82 -8.77 5.99
C PRO A 196 14.58 -7.94 6.30
N MET A 197 13.91 -8.14 7.45
CA MET A 197 12.70 -7.37 7.82
C MET A 197 12.88 -5.85 7.74
N GLN A 198 14.08 -5.35 8.07
CA GLN A 198 14.38 -3.93 8.26
C GLN A 198 15.42 -3.42 7.27
N THR A 199 15.94 -4.29 6.42
CA THR A 199 17.00 -3.93 5.49
C THR A 199 16.39 -3.55 4.15
N LEU A 200 16.68 -2.33 3.72
CA LEU A 200 16.32 -1.86 2.38
C LEU A 200 16.89 -2.80 1.32
N GLY A 201 16.08 -3.09 0.31
CA GLY A 201 16.46 -4.03 -0.74
C GLY A 201 16.08 -5.49 -0.44
N TYR A 202 15.48 -5.77 0.73
CA TYR A 202 14.97 -7.10 1.10
C TYR A 202 13.47 -7.03 1.44
N MET A 203 13.13 -6.99 2.73
CA MET A 203 11.75 -6.92 3.19
C MET A 203 11.36 -5.50 3.65
N ALA A 204 12.16 -4.50 3.30
CA ALA A 204 11.90 -3.08 3.51
C ALA A 204 12.31 -2.27 2.28
N GLY A 205 11.65 -1.14 2.08
CA GLY A 205 11.89 -0.28 0.93
C GLY A 205 11.33 1.13 1.09
N GLU A 206 11.31 1.84 -0.03
CA GLU A 206 10.84 3.21 -0.13
C GLU A 206 9.70 3.31 -1.14
N LEU A 207 8.65 4.05 -0.77
CA LEU A 207 7.61 4.51 -1.66
C LEU A 207 7.88 5.99 -1.96
N ILE A 208 8.38 6.29 -3.14
CA ILE A 208 8.68 7.64 -3.62
C ILE A 208 7.45 8.18 -4.31
N VAL A 209 6.80 9.14 -3.67
CA VAL A 209 5.58 9.79 -4.17
C VAL A 209 5.95 11.12 -4.81
N SER A 210 5.57 11.35 -6.05
CA SER A 210 5.89 12.57 -6.82
C SER A 210 4.70 13.11 -7.62
#